data_943616e723c303b9b0d1379e3e06f646
#
_entry.id   943616e723c303b9b0d1379e3e06f646
#
_cell.length_a   1.000
_cell.length_b   1.000
_cell.length_c   1.000
_cell.angle_alpha   90.00
_cell.angle_beta   90.00
_cell.angle_gamma   90.00
#
_symmetry.space_group_name_H-M   'P 1'
#
loop_
_entity.id
_entity.type
_entity.pdbx_description
1 polymer ?
#
loop_
_entity_poly.entity_id
_entity_poly.type
_entity_poly.pdbx_seq_one_letter_code
_entity_poly.pdbx_strand_id
1 'polypeptide(L)'
;MDDRLVAWVGLSLCQGIGGVRLRQLLDQFGDTTTILQASSETLQTAKGINKAIADNILGIDLDLLTKKIQYWLSAGVHILTWDMPSYPQAILSLPDAPPTLFVLGNVSAWQNPSAYAIVGTRTPHPQKRDQTIRLGMSMAEKGHIVVSGLAEGIDVAAHLGTFPIKTGRTIGVLGSGILDIYPRHHKSLADGILQRDGALICEVAPDSFVSAWGLVGRNRLIVAISKALIVMQTKIDGGAMHAVKFARRQNKPIYADDNPATGNQDILSNGGYPLTSLVL
;
A
#
# COMPACT_ATOMS: atom_id res chain seq x y z
N MET A 1 1.70 14.67 -23.31
CA MET A 1 1.36 13.75 -22.19
C MET A 1 0.70 12.55 -22.86
N ASP A 2 0.91 11.37 -22.32
CA ASP A 2 0.20 10.18 -22.79
C ASP A 2 -1.26 10.23 -22.30
N ASP A 3 -2.21 10.39 -23.23
CA ASP A 3 -3.65 10.52 -22.93
C ASP A 3 -4.18 9.25 -22.25
N ARG A 4 -3.59 8.08 -22.56
CA ARG A 4 -3.90 6.83 -21.89
C ARG A 4 -3.56 6.87 -20.40
N LEU A 5 -2.39 7.42 -20.02
CA LEU A 5 -2.01 7.57 -18.63
C LEU A 5 -2.98 8.51 -17.90
N VAL A 6 -3.36 9.63 -18.54
CA VAL A 6 -4.32 10.57 -17.96
C VAL A 6 -5.68 9.89 -17.72
N ALA A 7 -6.14 9.09 -18.67
CA ALA A 7 -7.39 8.34 -18.54
C ALA A 7 -7.34 7.32 -17.38
N TRP A 8 -6.25 6.55 -17.27
CA TRP A 8 -6.05 5.61 -16.15
C TRP A 8 -6.10 6.30 -14.80
N VAL A 9 -5.33 7.39 -14.65
CA VAL A 9 -5.26 8.14 -13.40
C VAL A 9 -6.62 8.79 -13.08
N GLY A 10 -7.29 9.37 -14.08
CA GLY A 10 -8.59 9.99 -13.94
C GLY A 10 -9.64 9.02 -13.41
N LEU A 11 -9.76 7.85 -14.02
CA LEU A 11 -10.68 6.81 -13.58
C LEU A 11 -10.29 6.24 -12.21
N SER A 12 -8.99 6.06 -11.95
CA SER A 12 -8.52 5.56 -10.66
C SER A 12 -8.84 6.48 -9.49
N LEU A 13 -8.80 7.80 -9.71
CA LEU A 13 -9.07 8.81 -8.69
C LEU A 13 -10.53 9.28 -8.68
N CYS A 14 -11.36 8.80 -9.61
CA CYS A 14 -12.77 9.16 -9.72
C CYS A 14 -13.57 8.62 -8.53
N GLN A 15 -14.34 9.50 -7.90
CA GLN A 15 -15.19 9.12 -6.77
C GLN A 15 -16.20 8.04 -7.17
N GLY A 16 -16.20 6.95 -6.42
CA GLY A 16 -17.08 5.80 -6.68
C GLY A 16 -16.44 4.75 -7.60
N ILE A 17 -15.28 5.00 -8.20
CA ILE A 17 -14.53 4.01 -8.98
C ILE A 17 -13.40 3.44 -8.12
N GLY A 18 -13.49 2.14 -7.86
CA GLY A 18 -12.39 1.34 -7.30
C GLY A 18 -12.07 0.20 -8.25
N GLY A 19 -11.10 -0.63 -7.89
CA GLY A 19 -10.63 -1.71 -8.76
C GLY A 19 -11.74 -2.62 -9.30
N VAL A 20 -12.71 -2.96 -8.46
CA VAL A 20 -13.84 -3.83 -8.89
C VAL A 20 -14.66 -3.18 -10.01
N ARG A 21 -15.04 -1.91 -9.85
CA ARG A 21 -15.85 -1.22 -10.86
C ARG A 21 -15.06 -0.91 -12.12
N LEU A 22 -13.79 -0.57 -11.97
CA LEU A 22 -12.97 -0.33 -13.16
C LEU A 22 -12.76 -1.61 -13.98
N ARG A 23 -12.59 -2.79 -13.36
CA ARG A 23 -12.56 -4.06 -14.09
C ARG A 23 -13.86 -4.27 -14.90
N GLN A 24 -15.01 -4.05 -14.28
CA GLN A 24 -16.32 -4.17 -14.95
C GLN A 24 -16.46 -3.21 -16.13
N LEU A 25 -15.97 -1.97 -15.96
CA LEU A 25 -15.95 -1.00 -17.06
C LEU A 25 -15.01 -1.44 -18.20
N LEU A 26 -13.80 -1.90 -17.86
CA LEU A 26 -12.85 -2.39 -18.87
C LEU A 26 -13.35 -3.65 -19.59
N ASP A 27 -14.01 -4.56 -18.87
CA ASP A 27 -14.61 -5.77 -19.47
C ASP A 27 -15.70 -5.40 -20.50
N GLN A 28 -16.43 -4.32 -20.29
CA GLN A 28 -17.51 -3.89 -21.18
C GLN A 28 -17.06 -2.94 -22.29
N PHE A 29 -16.16 -2.01 -21.99
CA PHE A 29 -15.76 -0.93 -22.91
C PHE A 29 -14.40 -1.17 -23.57
N GLY A 30 -13.61 -2.12 -23.08
CA GLY A 30 -12.30 -2.51 -23.60
C GLY A 30 -11.14 -1.67 -23.07
N ASP A 31 -11.24 -0.35 -23.09
CA ASP A 31 -10.15 0.53 -22.64
C ASP A 31 -10.63 1.80 -21.92
N THR A 32 -9.71 2.48 -21.26
CA THR A 32 -10.00 3.66 -20.43
C THR A 32 -10.43 4.88 -21.24
N THR A 33 -9.97 5.03 -22.47
CA THR A 33 -10.32 6.14 -23.35
C THR A 33 -11.77 6.02 -23.81
N THR A 34 -12.18 4.81 -24.21
CA THR A 34 -13.56 4.50 -24.58
C THR A 34 -14.52 4.75 -23.41
N ILE A 35 -14.12 4.41 -22.17
CA ILE A 35 -14.92 4.69 -20.97
C ILE A 35 -15.16 6.21 -20.81
N LEU A 36 -14.12 7.03 -20.98
CA LEU A 36 -14.22 8.50 -20.83
C LEU A 36 -15.04 9.17 -21.95
N GLN A 37 -15.17 8.53 -23.11
CA GLN A 37 -15.93 9.04 -24.26
C GLN A 37 -17.38 8.56 -24.28
N ALA A 38 -17.77 7.63 -23.40
CA ALA A 38 -19.10 7.06 -23.36
C ALA A 38 -20.12 8.07 -22.76
N SER A 39 -21.38 7.99 -23.20
CA SER A 39 -22.46 8.81 -22.62
C SER A 39 -22.84 8.32 -21.22
N SER A 40 -23.50 9.19 -20.42
CA SER A 40 -23.99 8.82 -19.09
C SER A 40 -24.89 7.57 -19.14
N GLU A 41 -25.77 7.49 -20.13
CA GLU A 41 -26.69 6.36 -20.32
C GLU A 41 -25.90 5.07 -20.62
N THR A 42 -24.89 5.18 -21.51
CA THR A 42 -24.05 4.04 -21.87
C THR A 42 -23.23 3.55 -20.67
N LEU A 43 -22.65 4.46 -19.88
CA LEU A 43 -21.92 4.10 -18.66
C LEU A 43 -22.79 3.36 -17.65
N GLN A 44 -24.05 3.76 -17.50
CA GLN A 44 -24.99 3.16 -16.57
C GLN A 44 -25.42 1.72 -16.97
N THR A 45 -25.13 1.26 -18.17
CA THR A 45 -25.33 -0.14 -18.56
C THR A 45 -24.32 -1.08 -17.89
N ALA A 46 -23.20 -0.54 -17.41
CA ALA A 46 -22.19 -1.33 -16.71
C ALA A 46 -22.62 -1.64 -15.27
N LYS A 47 -22.33 -2.85 -14.84
CA LYS A 47 -22.70 -3.32 -13.50
C LYS A 47 -22.10 -2.44 -12.41
N GLY A 48 -22.95 -1.94 -11.51
CA GLY A 48 -22.54 -1.12 -10.36
C GLY A 48 -22.27 0.34 -10.67
N ILE A 49 -22.54 0.79 -11.90
CA ILE A 49 -22.46 2.20 -12.31
C ILE A 49 -23.87 2.79 -12.29
N ASN A 50 -24.11 3.69 -11.35
CA ASN A 50 -25.32 4.50 -11.30
C ASN A 50 -25.07 5.88 -11.91
N LYS A 51 -26.15 6.69 -12.03
CA LYS A 51 -26.05 8.05 -12.58
C LYS A 51 -24.98 8.91 -11.90
N ALA A 52 -24.90 8.87 -10.56
CA ALA A 52 -23.94 9.70 -9.83
C ALA A 52 -22.47 9.31 -10.16
N ILE A 53 -22.19 8.02 -10.33
CA ILE A 53 -20.86 7.55 -10.72
C ILE A 53 -20.57 7.92 -12.18
N ALA A 54 -21.55 7.76 -13.09
CA ALA A 54 -21.42 8.17 -14.49
C ALA A 54 -21.15 9.69 -14.60
N ASP A 55 -21.88 10.49 -13.85
CA ASP A 55 -21.66 11.95 -13.80
C ASP A 55 -20.27 12.29 -13.24
N ASN A 56 -19.77 11.55 -12.24
CA ASN A 56 -18.40 11.73 -11.73
C ASN A 56 -17.33 11.40 -12.80
N ILE A 57 -17.55 10.36 -13.60
CA ILE A 57 -16.64 10.01 -14.71
C ILE A 57 -16.61 11.13 -15.75
N LEU A 58 -17.78 11.60 -16.17
CA LEU A 58 -17.90 12.66 -17.17
C LEU A 58 -17.43 14.03 -16.66
N GLY A 59 -17.43 14.21 -15.34
CA GLY A 59 -16.94 15.43 -14.68
C GLY A 59 -15.43 15.46 -14.46
N ILE A 60 -14.66 14.47 -14.91
CA ILE A 60 -13.20 14.47 -14.76
C ILE A 60 -12.60 15.60 -15.60
N ASP A 61 -11.96 16.58 -14.96
CA ASP A 61 -11.22 17.65 -15.63
C ASP A 61 -9.84 17.10 -16.06
N LEU A 62 -9.77 16.68 -17.33
CA LEU A 62 -8.55 16.06 -17.89
C LEU A 62 -7.40 17.08 -18.04
N ASP A 63 -7.69 18.36 -18.26
CA ASP A 63 -6.67 19.39 -18.40
C ASP A 63 -6.00 19.68 -17.06
N LEU A 64 -6.82 19.85 -16.01
CA LEU A 64 -6.31 20.02 -14.65
C LEU A 64 -5.54 18.77 -14.20
N LEU A 65 -6.07 17.58 -14.48
CA LEU A 65 -5.42 16.31 -14.14
C LEU A 65 -4.07 16.15 -14.86
N THR A 66 -4.00 16.53 -16.13
CA THR A 66 -2.75 16.53 -16.91
C THR A 66 -1.68 17.39 -16.23
N LYS A 67 -2.03 18.61 -15.78
CA LYS A 67 -1.12 19.50 -15.06
C LYS A 67 -0.66 18.87 -13.74
N LYS A 68 -1.56 18.22 -12.99
CA LYS A 68 -1.21 17.50 -11.76
C LYS A 68 -0.26 16.33 -12.03
N ILE A 69 -0.53 15.52 -13.04
CA ILE A 69 0.34 14.40 -13.42
C ILE A 69 1.74 14.92 -13.79
N GLN A 70 1.84 16.00 -14.57
CA GLN A 70 3.12 16.63 -14.92
C GLN A 70 3.88 17.07 -13.66
N TYR A 71 3.20 17.69 -12.71
CA TYR A 71 3.78 18.06 -11.43
C TYR A 71 4.29 16.84 -10.65
N TRP A 72 3.47 15.78 -10.52
CA TRP A 72 3.88 14.57 -9.80
C TRP A 72 5.10 13.89 -10.45
N LEU A 73 5.10 13.79 -11.78
CA LEU A 73 6.25 13.24 -12.52
C LEU A 73 7.51 14.08 -12.31
N SER A 74 7.38 15.43 -12.34
CA SER A 74 8.51 16.33 -12.08
C SER A 74 9.04 16.25 -10.64
N ALA A 75 8.18 15.84 -9.69
CA ALA A 75 8.54 15.57 -8.31
C ALA A 75 9.16 14.16 -8.11
N GLY A 76 9.40 13.41 -9.20
CA GLY A 76 10.00 12.07 -9.16
C GLY A 76 9.01 10.94 -8.87
N VAL A 77 7.69 11.21 -8.88
CA VAL A 77 6.68 10.17 -8.70
C VAL A 77 6.58 9.32 -9.96
N HIS A 78 6.72 8.01 -9.81
CA HIS A 78 6.37 7.04 -10.84
C HIS A 78 4.89 6.68 -10.70
N ILE A 79 4.19 6.61 -11.81
CA ILE A 79 2.77 6.23 -11.87
C ILE A 79 2.68 4.90 -12.58
N LEU A 80 2.18 3.88 -11.88
CA LEU A 80 2.02 2.53 -12.41
C LEU A 80 0.54 2.20 -12.57
N THR A 81 0.17 1.68 -13.73
CA THR A 81 -1.20 1.27 -14.07
C THR A 81 -1.26 -0.22 -14.36
N TRP A 82 -2.44 -0.85 -14.28
CA TRP A 82 -2.59 -2.31 -14.43
C TRP A 82 -2.03 -2.89 -15.72
N ASP A 83 -1.99 -2.12 -16.76
CA ASP A 83 -1.50 -2.51 -18.09
C ASP A 83 0.03 -2.38 -18.25
N MET A 84 0.73 -1.92 -17.20
CA MET A 84 2.19 -1.82 -17.20
C MET A 84 2.84 -3.10 -16.64
N PRO A 85 3.87 -3.65 -17.29
CA PRO A 85 4.60 -4.83 -16.77
C PRO A 85 5.25 -4.60 -15.41
N SER A 86 5.53 -3.35 -15.06
CA SER A 86 6.11 -2.94 -13.77
C SER A 86 5.09 -2.93 -12.62
N TYR A 87 3.78 -3.04 -12.91
CA TYR A 87 2.77 -3.07 -11.87
C TYR A 87 2.90 -4.37 -11.03
N PRO A 88 2.88 -4.30 -9.67
CA PRO A 88 3.09 -5.47 -8.82
C PRO A 88 1.99 -6.53 -9.02
N GLN A 89 2.34 -7.71 -9.54
CA GLN A 89 1.39 -8.80 -9.78
C GLN A 89 0.65 -9.24 -8.51
N ALA A 90 1.34 -9.21 -7.37
CA ALA A 90 0.73 -9.53 -6.08
C ALA A 90 -0.40 -8.55 -5.69
N ILE A 91 -0.28 -7.27 -6.07
CA ILE A 91 -1.36 -6.29 -5.89
C ILE A 91 -2.43 -6.46 -6.95
N LEU A 92 -2.05 -6.67 -8.21
CA LEU A 92 -2.99 -6.87 -9.32
C LEU A 92 -3.95 -8.03 -9.08
N SER A 93 -3.48 -9.06 -8.37
CA SER A 93 -4.28 -10.24 -8.00
C SER A 93 -5.34 -9.99 -6.93
N LEU A 94 -5.31 -8.82 -6.26
CA LEU A 94 -6.34 -8.47 -5.31
C LEU A 94 -7.68 -8.21 -6.03
N PRO A 95 -8.82 -8.64 -5.48
CA PRO A 95 -10.14 -8.32 -6.04
C PRO A 95 -10.36 -6.81 -6.17
N ASP A 96 -9.86 -6.06 -5.19
CA ASP A 96 -9.95 -4.60 -5.06
C ASP A 96 -8.60 -3.90 -5.33
N ALA A 97 -7.78 -4.46 -6.23
CA ALA A 97 -6.51 -3.85 -6.63
C ALA A 97 -6.71 -2.37 -7.02
N PRO A 98 -5.87 -1.44 -6.56
CA PRO A 98 -5.97 -0.06 -7.02
C PRO A 98 -5.58 0.02 -8.50
N PRO A 99 -6.36 0.73 -9.34
CA PRO A 99 -6.04 0.81 -10.77
C PRO A 99 -4.71 1.50 -11.07
N THR A 100 -4.30 2.38 -10.17
CA THR A 100 -3.06 3.13 -10.26
C THR A 100 -2.32 3.08 -8.92
N LEU A 101 -1.02 2.92 -8.97
CA LEU A 101 -0.10 3.09 -7.84
C LEU A 101 0.83 4.26 -8.11
N PHE A 102 1.05 5.07 -7.09
CA PHE A 102 2.03 6.15 -7.09
C PHE A 102 3.22 5.72 -6.25
N VAL A 103 4.42 5.86 -6.79
CA VAL A 103 5.66 5.36 -6.19
C VAL A 103 6.74 6.42 -6.20
N LEU A 104 7.42 6.60 -5.08
CA LEU A 104 8.70 7.29 -5.02
C LEU A 104 9.81 6.30 -4.70
N GLY A 105 10.97 6.46 -5.32
CA GLY A 105 12.13 5.60 -5.11
C GLY A 105 12.17 4.39 -6.03
N ASN A 106 12.63 3.26 -5.52
CA ASN A 106 12.92 2.07 -6.33
C ASN A 106 11.63 1.33 -6.73
N VAL A 107 11.22 1.47 -7.99
CA VAL A 107 10.04 0.80 -8.56
C VAL A 107 10.17 -0.72 -8.71
N SER A 108 11.34 -1.28 -8.45
CA SER A 108 11.58 -2.72 -8.47
C SER A 108 11.68 -3.34 -7.08
N ALA A 109 11.53 -2.53 -6.02
CA ALA A 109 11.73 -3.00 -4.64
C ALA A 109 10.84 -4.19 -4.27
N TRP A 110 9.59 -4.24 -4.79
CA TRP A 110 8.64 -5.33 -4.53
C TRP A 110 8.86 -6.59 -5.38
N GLN A 111 9.78 -6.56 -6.34
CA GLN A 111 10.09 -7.75 -7.15
C GLN A 111 10.91 -8.77 -6.34
N ASN A 112 11.44 -8.38 -5.19
CA ASN A 112 12.10 -9.32 -4.29
C ASN A 112 11.06 -10.25 -3.65
N PRO A 113 11.10 -11.57 -3.90
CA PRO A 113 10.13 -12.52 -3.35
C PRO A 113 10.23 -12.69 -1.83
N SER A 114 11.25 -12.12 -1.21
CA SER A 114 11.54 -12.22 0.22
C SER A 114 11.21 -10.92 0.97
N ALA A 115 10.08 -10.29 0.66
CA ALA A 115 9.55 -9.16 1.41
C ALA A 115 8.65 -9.64 2.56
N TYR A 116 8.77 -9.02 3.75
CA TYR A 116 7.98 -9.35 4.94
C TYR A 116 7.33 -8.10 5.50
N ALA A 117 6.03 -8.20 5.80
CA ALA A 117 5.30 -7.14 6.49
C ALA A 117 5.58 -7.19 7.99
N ILE A 118 5.92 -6.06 8.61
CA ILE A 118 6.01 -5.92 10.07
C ILE A 118 5.05 -4.81 10.49
N VAL A 119 4.11 -5.14 11.37
CA VAL A 119 3.10 -4.18 11.87
C VAL A 119 2.89 -4.33 13.38
N GLY A 120 2.26 -3.31 13.98
CA GLY A 120 1.90 -3.37 15.39
C GLY A 120 1.27 -2.10 15.93
N THR A 121 1.29 -1.96 17.23
CA THR A 121 0.76 -0.79 17.92
C THR A 121 1.59 0.47 17.66
N ARG A 122 0.92 1.61 17.73
CA ARG A 122 1.58 2.94 17.66
C ARG A 122 2.34 3.29 18.96
N THR A 123 2.01 2.64 20.06
CA THR A 123 2.62 2.84 21.38
C THR A 123 3.14 1.52 21.95
N PRO A 124 4.21 0.94 21.36
CA PRO A 124 4.77 -0.31 21.82
C PRO A 124 5.48 -0.16 23.17
N HIS A 125 5.53 -1.25 23.93
CA HIS A 125 6.43 -1.33 25.06
C HIS A 125 7.88 -1.17 24.56
N PRO A 126 8.77 -0.47 25.30
CA PRO A 126 10.15 -0.23 24.86
C PRO A 126 10.89 -1.48 24.40
N GLN A 127 10.79 -2.58 25.14
CA GLN A 127 11.40 -3.86 24.75
C GLN A 127 10.88 -4.39 23.39
N LYS A 128 9.58 -4.19 23.09
CA LYS A 128 9.00 -4.63 21.80
C LYS A 128 9.45 -3.75 20.65
N ARG A 129 9.62 -2.46 20.90
CA ARG A 129 10.24 -1.55 19.93
C ARG A 129 11.67 -2.00 19.58
N ASP A 130 12.49 -2.28 20.61
CA ASP A 130 13.87 -2.71 20.40
C ASP A 130 13.97 -4.10 19.73
N GLN A 131 13.07 -5.03 20.09
CA GLN A 131 12.96 -6.31 19.41
C GLN A 131 12.60 -6.13 17.92
N THR A 132 11.70 -5.19 17.59
CA THR A 132 11.32 -4.89 16.21
C THR A 132 12.50 -4.33 15.41
N ILE A 133 13.30 -3.43 16.01
CA ILE A 133 14.52 -2.91 15.38
C ILE A 133 15.48 -4.06 15.08
N ARG A 134 15.75 -4.95 16.04
CA ARG A 134 16.63 -6.11 15.84
C ARG A 134 16.10 -7.08 14.78
N LEU A 135 14.78 -7.28 14.73
CA LEU A 135 14.18 -8.12 13.70
C LEU A 135 14.35 -7.49 12.30
N GLY A 136 14.09 -6.20 12.15
CA GLY A 136 14.32 -5.47 10.90
C GLY A 136 15.77 -5.53 10.45
N MET A 137 16.73 -5.41 11.39
CA MET A 137 18.15 -5.53 11.11
C MET A 137 18.51 -6.93 10.62
N SER A 138 18.07 -7.98 11.34
CA SER A 138 18.33 -9.37 10.96
C SER A 138 17.73 -9.73 9.60
N MET A 139 16.54 -9.20 9.28
CA MET A 139 15.94 -9.36 7.94
C MET A 139 16.79 -8.71 6.86
N ALA A 140 17.23 -7.48 7.10
CA ALA A 140 18.06 -6.74 6.14
C ALA A 140 19.42 -7.42 5.91
N GLU A 141 20.06 -7.96 6.95
CA GLU A 141 21.30 -8.76 6.87
C GLU A 141 21.15 -10.00 5.97
N LYS A 142 19.97 -10.61 5.96
CA LYS A 142 19.63 -11.75 5.11
C LYS A 142 19.12 -11.37 3.72
N GLY A 143 19.13 -10.08 3.38
CA GLY A 143 18.66 -9.58 2.09
C GLY A 143 17.14 -9.52 1.93
N HIS A 144 16.39 -9.66 3.02
CA HIS A 144 14.94 -9.51 3.01
C HIS A 144 14.53 -8.04 3.03
N ILE A 145 13.40 -7.73 2.42
CA ILE A 145 12.80 -6.41 2.43
C ILE A 145 11.75 -6.33 3.55
N VAL A 146 11.84 -5.29 4.36
CA VAL A 146 10.81 -4.97 5.35
C VAL A 146 9.76 -4.08 4.71
N VAL A 147 8.49 -4.44 4.83
CA VAL A 147 7.35 -3.66 4.38
C VAL A 147 6.56 -3.20 5.59
N SER A 148 6.28 -1.90 5.68
CA SER A 148 5.44 -1.36 6.75
C SER A 148 4.77 -0.06 6.33
N GLY A 149 4.08 0.61 7.26
CA GLY A 149 3.17 1.68 6.91
C GLY A 149 3.57 3.08 7.34
N LEU A 150 4.76 3.32 7.81
CA LEU A 150 5.18 4.60 8.39
C LEU A 150 4.32 5.10 9.58
N ALA A 151 3.49 4.28 10.20
CA ALA A 151 2.80 4.67 11.41
C ALA A 151 3.79 4.74 12.59
N GLU A 152 3.43 5.45 13.64
CA GLU A 152 4.23 5.48 14.86
C GLU A 152 4.44 4.08 15.46
N GLY A 153 5.45 3.94 16.30
CA GLY A 153 5.69 2.73 17.08
C GLY A 153 6.35 1.61 16.28
N ILE A 154 5.66 0.51 16.10
CA ILE A 154 6.23 -0.71 15.48
C ILE A 154 6.64 -0.46 14.01
N ASP A 155 5.82 0.25 13.23
CA ASP A 155 6.13 0.51 11.82
C ASP A 155 7.45 1.29 11.67
N VAL A 156 7.62 2.36 12.46
CA VAL A 156 8.89 3.13 12.52
C VAL A 156 10.06 2.24 12.92
N ALA A 157 9.89 1.43 13.98
CA ALA A 157 10.95 0.56 14.48
C ALA A 157 11.37 -0.47 13.42
N ALA A 158 10.41 -1.01 12.66
CA ALA A 158 10.67 -1.94 11.59
C ALA A 158 11.53 -1.32 10.47
N HIS A 159 11.18 -0.10 10.03
CA HIS A 159 11.97 0.62 9.03
C HIS A 159 13.38 0.96 9.54
N LEU A 160 13.47 1.54 10.74
CA LEU A 160 14.75 1.93 11.35
C LEU A 160 15.70 0.74 11.53
N GLY A 161 15.16 -0.47 11.79
CA GLY A 161 15.96 -1.68 11.89
C GLY A 161 16.77 -1.99 10.62
N THR A 162 16.28 -1.63 9.44
CA THR A 162 16.98 -1.89 8.18
C THR A 162 18.13 -0.89 7.90
N PHE A 163 18.12 0.28 8.53
CA PHE A 163 19.01 1.40 8.18
C PHE A 163 20.51 1.16 8.47
N PRO A 164 20.90 0.44 9.54
CA PRO A 164 22.31 0.13 9.78
C PRO A 164 22.94 -0.77 8.71
N ILE A 165 22.15 -1.51 7.96
CA ILE A 165 22.63 -2.46 6.97
C ILE A 165 22.76 -1.78 5.61
N LYS A 166 23.97 -1.79 5.04
CA LYS A 166 24.27 -1.08 3.77
C LYS A 166 23.35 -1.51 2.60
N THR A 167 22.98 -2.79 2.56
CA THR A 167 22.08 -3.36 1.54
C THR A 167 20.63 -3.42 2.04
N GLY A 168 20.36 -2.94 3.25
CA GLY A 168 19.04 -3.00 3.87
C GLY A 168 18.07 -2.08 3.17
N ARG A 169 16.99 -2.66 2.66
CA ARG A 169 15.90 -1.96 1.97
C ARG A 169 14.59 -2.12 2.70
N THR A 170 13.75 -1.12 2.57
CA THR A 170 12.42 -1.17 3.15
C THR A 170 11.42 -0.42 2.27
N ILE A 171 10.16 -0.83 2.32
CA ILE A 171 9.06 -0.23 1.56
C ILE A 171 8.04 0.34 2.54
N GLY A 172 7.78 1.64 2.41
CA GLY A 172 6.71 2.34 3.12
C GLY A 172 5.44 2.37 2.27
N VAL A 173 4.35 1.79 2.77
CA VAL A 173 3.04 1.89 2.10
C VAL A 173 2.18 2.89 2.86
N LEU A 174 1.77 3.97 2.20
CA LEU A 174 1.12 5.10 2.84
C LEU A 174 -0.39 5.11 2.63
N GLY A 175 -1.11 5.63 3.62
CA GLY A 175 -2.53 5.93 3.52
C GLY A 175 -2.82 7.42 3.20
N SER A 176 -1.76 8.20 2.97
CA SER A 176 -1.78 9.58 2.46
C SER A 176 -1.09 9.64 1.11
N GLY A 177 -1.12 10.79 0.45
CA GLY A 177 -0.28 11.05 -0.71
C GLY A 177 1.22 10.98 -0.36
N ILE A 178 2.03 10.51 -1.29
CA ILE A 178 3.48 10.36 -1.07
C ILE A 178 4.24 11.68 -1.09
N LEU A 179 3.62 12.76 -1.53
CA LEU A 179 4.14 14.14 -1.43
C LEU A 179 3.66 14.86 -0.16
N ASP A 180 2.66 14.31 0.56
CA ASP A 180 2.17 14.79 1.86
C ASP A 180 2.28 13.69 2.91
N ILE A 181 3.50 13.39 3.32
CA ILE A 181 3.83 12.29 4.26
C ILE A 181 3.07 12.46 5.59
N TYR A 182 2.37 11.40 5.99
CA TYR A 182 1.70 11.32 7.28
C TYR A 182 2.19 10.13 8.12
N PRO A 183 2.52 10.34 9.41
CA PRO A 183 2.60 11.65 10.11
C PRO A 183 3.72 12.55 9.57
N ARG A 184 3.51 13.87 9.58
CA ARG A 184 4.47 14.84 8.99
C ARG A 184 5.87 14.75 9.58
N HIS A 185 5.99 14.44 10.86
CA HIS A 185 7.29 14.29 11.53
C HIS A 185 8.05 13.01 11.09
N HIS A 186 7.42 12.10 10.34
CA HIS A 186 8.09 10.95 9.72
C HIS A 186 8.68 11.25 8.33
N LYS A 187 8.67 12.52 7.90
CA LYS A 187 9.29 12.89 6.63
C LYS A 187 10.77 12.47 6.56
N SER A 188 11.55 12.69 7.63
CA SER A 188 12.96 12.27 7.68
C SER A 188 13.12 10.74 7.58
N LEU A 189 12.19 9.96 8.14
CA LEU A 189 12.16 8.51 7.98
C LEU A 189 11.88 8.12 6.51
N ALA A 190 10.89 8.77 5.90
CA ALA A 190 10.57 8.57 4.49
C ALA A 190 11.76 8.90 3.57
N ASP A 191 12.41 10.03 3.80
CA ASP A 191 13.63 10.43 3.08
C ASP A 191 14.76 9.39 3.28
N GLY A 192 14.91 8.87 4.50
CA GLY A 192 15.87 7.82 4.83
C GLY A 192 15.60 6.49 4.11
N ILE A 193 14.35 6.14 3.88
CA ILE A 193 13.94 4.98 3.06
C ILE A 193 14.40 5.18 1.61
N LEU A 194 14.10 6.34 1.03
CA LEU A 194 14.45 6.65 -0.36
C LEU A 194 15.97 6.70 -0.59
N GLN A 195 16.74 7.28 0.35
CA GLN A 195 18.21 7.33 0.29
C GLN A 195 18.88 5.94 0.33
N ARG A 196 18.14 4.91 0.76
CA ARG A 196 18.63 3.52 0.86
C ARG A 196 18.06 2.60 -0.23
N ASP A 197 17.70 3.17 -1.37
CA ASP A 197 17.14 2.42 -2.50
C ASP A 197 15.85 1.66 -2.14
N GLY A 198 15.10 2.17 -1.16
CA GLY A 198 13.77 1.73 -0.81
C GLY A 198 12.69 2.42 -1.64
N ALA A 199 11.44 2.19 -1.29
CA ALA A 199 10.29 2.79 -1.97
C ALA A 199 9.21 3.28 -1.01
N LEU A 200 8.49 4.31 -1.44
CA LEU A 200 7.21 4.72 -0.86
C LEU A 200 6.11 4.46 -1.88
N ILE A 201 4.99 3.90 -1.45
CA ILE A 201 3.87 3.53 -2.30
C ILE A 201 2.57 4.06 -1.71
N CYS A 202 1.70 4.63 -2.55
CA CYS A 202 0.32 4.90 -2.20
C CYS A 202 -0.63 4.67 -3.38
N GLU A 203 -1.92 4.55 -3.09
CA GLU A 203 -2.98 4.41 -4.09
C GLU A 203 -3.84 5.67 -4.26
N VAL A 204 -3.64 6.65 -3.40
CA VAL A 204 -4.32 7.94 -3.45
C VAL A 204 -3.46 8.97 -4.19
N ALA A 205 -4.06 10.07 -4.65
CA ALA A 205 -3.30 11.11 -5.33
C ALA A 205 -2.07 11.54 -4.52
N PRO A 206 -0.89 11.73 -5.16
CA PRO A 206 0.36 12.05 -4.47
C PRO A 206 0.33 13.26 -3.55
N ASP A 207 -0.52 14.23 -3.84
CA ASP A 207 -0.71 15.47 -3.08
C ASP A 207 -1.95 15.44 -2.15
N SER A 208 -2.58 14.27 -1.96
CA SER A 208 -3.77 14.16 -1.13
C SER A 208 -3.47 14.05 0.35
N PHE A 209 -4.34 14.65 1.18
CA PHE A 209 -4.29 14.52 2.62
C PHE A 209 -4.61 13.10 3.08
N VAL A 210 -4.16 12.78 4.29
CA VAL A 210 -4.47 11.52 4.94
C VAL A 210 -5.97 11.39 5.21
N SER A 211 -6.49 10.17 5.07
CA SER A 211 -7.85 9.81 5.49
C SER A 211 -7.83 8.55 6.35
N ALA A 212 -8.85 8.40 7.22
CA ALA A 212 -9.01 7.17 8.01
C ALA A 212 -9.16 5.93 7.11
N TRP A 213 -9.87 6.08 5.99
CA TRP A 213 -10.02 5.05 4.98
C TRP A 213 -8.69 4.65 4.33
N GLY A 214 -7.87 5.64 3.95
CA GLY A 214 -6.55 5.41 3.38
C GLY A 214 -5.65 4.65 4.34
N LEU A 215 -5.64 5.04 5.63
CA LEU A 215 -4.82 4.37 6.66
C LEU A 215 -5.21 2.91 6.88
N VAL A 216 -6.49 2.58 6.80
CA VAL A 216 -6.96 1.18 6.93
C VAL A 216 -6.77 0.43 5.62
N GLY A 217 -7.17 1.01 4.50
CA GLY A 217 -7.17 0.39 3.17
C GLY A 217 -5.78 -0.01 2.71
N ARG A 218 -4.76 0.83 2.93
CA ARG A 218 -3.37 0.55 2.53
C ARG A 218 -2.82 -0.76 3.13
N ASN A 219 -3.35 -1.23 4.28
CA ASN A 219 -2.84 -2.47 4.89
C ASN A 219 -2.99 -3.69 3.97
N ARG A 220 -3.98 -3.71 3.07
CA ARG A 220 -4.10 -4.79 2.09
C ARG A 220 -2.93 -4.82 1.09
N LEU A 221 -2.35 -3.65 0.80
CA LEU A 221 -1.19 -3.53 -0.08
C LEU A 221 0.10 -3.95 0.64
N ILE A 222 0.25 -3.56 1.93
CA ILE A 222 1.37 -4.04 2.78
C ILE A 222 1.42 -5.56 2.75
N VAL A 223 0.27 -6.21 2.98
CA VAL A 223 0.17 -7.67 3.00
C VAL A 223 0.40 -8.27 1.62
N ALA A 224 -0.16 -7.67 0.56
CA ALA A 224 -0.09 -8.22 -0.79
C ALA A 224 1.34 -8.38 -1.29
N ILE A 225 2.18 -7.35 -1.11
CA ILE A 225 3.57 -7.37 -1.56
C ILE A 225 4.51 -8.12 -0.61
N SER A 226 3.98 -8.74 0.45
CA SER A 226 4.76 -9.45 1.45
C SER A 226 4.51 -10.96 1.39
N LYS A 227 5.54 -11.75 1.70
CA LYS A 227 5.48 -13.20 1.83
C LYS A 227 4.68 -13.63 3.07
N ALA A 228 4.83 -12.89 4.15
CA ALA A 228 4.14 -13.13 5.41
C ALA A 228 3.92 -11.81 6.16
N LEU A 229 2.95 -11.83 7.08
CA LEU A 229 2.68 -10.74 8.03
C LEU A 229 3.28 -11.10 9.39
N ILE A 230 4.02 -10.18 9.98
CA ILE A 230 4.57 -10.28 11.33
C ILE A 230 3.92 -9.21 12.22
N VAL A 231 3.33 -9.63 13.33
CA VAL A 231 2.68 -8.76 14.30
C VAL A 231 3.50 -8.76 15.61
N MET A 232 4.15 -7.63 15.91
CA MET A 232 5.02 -7.53 17.09
C MET A 232 4.25 -7.30 18.38
N GLN A 233 3.32 -6.37 18.39
CA GLN A 233 2.45 -6.10 19.54
C GLN A 233 1.17 -5.42 19.07
N THR A 234 -0.01 -5.97 19.44
CA THR A 234 -1.30 -5.32 19.17
C THR A 234 -2.38 -5.74 20.17
N LYS A 235 -3.34 -4.83 20.43
CA LYS A 235 -4.59 -5.18 21.10
C LYS A 235 -5.56 -5.77 20.07
N ILE A 236 -6.60 -6.49 20.54
CA ILE A 236 -7.63 -7.09 19.69
C ILE A 236 -8.41 -6.07 18.86
N ASP A 237 -8.58 -4.85 19.39
CA ASP A 237 -9.18 -3.70 18.72
C ASP A 237 -8.16 -2.76 18.07
N GLY A 238 -6.87 -3.14 18.07
CA GLY A 238 -5.78 -2.35 17.53
C GLY A 238 -5.77 -2.26 16.00
N GLY A 239 -5.22 -1.16 15.47
CA GLY A 239 -5.15 -0.92 14.02
C GLY A 239 -4.41 -1.99 13.22
N ALA A 240 -3.43 -2.68 13.82
CA ALA A 240 -2.72 -3.78 13.16
C ALA A 240 -3.63 -5.00 12.87
N MET A 241 -4.75 -5.16 13.59
CA MET A 241 -5.72 -6.22 13.31
C MET A 241 -6.40 -6.06 11.96
N HIS A 242 -6.39 -4.86 11.35
CA HIS A 242 -6.83 -4.71 9.95
C HIS A 242 -5.87 -5.45 9.00
N ALA A 243 -4.56 -5.34 9.22
CA ALA A 243 -3.59 -6.10 8.42
C ALA A 243 -3.76 -7.62 8.61
N VAL A 244 -4.04 -8.07 9.85
CA VAL A 244 -4.37 -9.50 10.13
C VAL A 244 -5.58 -9.97 9.34
N LYS A 245 -6.67 -9.18 9.30
CA LYS A 245 -7.86 -9.50 8.50
C LYS A 245 -7.53 -9.61 7.01
N PHE A 246 -6.71 -8.72 6.48
CA PHE A 246 -6.27 -8.78 5.09
C PHE A 246 -5.36 -9.97 4.83
N ALA A 247 -4.43 -10.31 5.74
CA ALA A 247 -3.56 -11.46 5.60
C ALA A 247 -4.36 -12.78 5.56
N ARG A 248 -5.36 -12.93 6.42
CA ARG A 248 -6.30 -14.07 6.38
C ARG A 248 -7.04 -14.17 5.05
N ARG A 249 -7.57 -13.05 4.52
CA ARG A 249 -8.26 -13.00 3.21
C ARG A 249 -7.35 -13.31 2.03
N GLN A 250 -6.07 -12.97 2.14
CA GLN A 250 -5.05 -13.20 1.10
C GLN A 250 -4.30 -14.53 1.29
N ASN A 251 -4.71 -15.36 2.26
CA ASN A 251 -4.07 -16.64 2.61
C ASN A 251 -2.56 -16.50 2.87
N LYS A 252 -2.14 -15.37 3.48
CA LYS A 252 -0.74 -15.15 3.86
C LYS A 252 -0.48 -15.68 5.25
N PRO A 253 0.68 -16.34 5.50
CA PRO A 253 1.12 -16.71 6.83
C PRO A 253 1.18 -15.51 7.77
N ILE A 254 0.72 -15.68 9.01
CA ILE A 254 0.74 -14.64 10.04
C ILE A 254 1.58 -15.15 11.20
N TYR A 255 2.63 -14.42 11.51
CA TYR A 255 3.48 -14.66 12.66
C TYR A 255 3.19 -13.60 13.73
N ALA A 256 3.02 -14.02 14.97
CA ALA A 256 2.84 -13.11 16.09
C ALA A 256 3.94 -13.32 17.13
N ASP A 257 4.46 -12.23 17.67
CA ASP A 257 5.34 -12.28 18.82
C ASP A 257 4.54 -12.75 20.04
N ASP A 258 5.07 -13.73 20.76
CA ASP A 258 4.43 -14.27 21.95
C ASP A 258 4.57 -13.28 23.12
N ASN A 259 3.49 -12.54 23.36
CA ASN A 259 3.39 -11.56 24.42
C ASN A 259 1.92 -11.46 24.89
N PRO A 260 1.65 -10.86 26.08
CA PRO A 260 0.31 -10.83 26.68
C PRO A 260 -0.68 -9.86 26.00
N ALA A 261 -0.30 -9.18 24.90
CA ALA A 261 -1.22 -8.30 24.20
C ALA A 261 -2.38 -9.10 23.58
N THR A 262 -3.61 -8.66 23.82
CA THR A 262 -4.83 -9.42 23.50
C THR A 262 -4.96 -9.77 22.02
N GLY A 263 -4.48 -8.91 21.12
CA GLY A 263 -4.48 -9.20 19.69
C GLY A 263 -3.44 -10.25 19.29
N ASN A 264 -2.25 -10.27 19.93
CA ASN A 264 -1.25 -11.30 19.69
C ASN A 264 -1.76 -12.67 20.15
N GLN A 265 -2.39 -12.75 21.32
CA GLN A 265 -3.00 -13.97 21.83
C GLN A 265 -4.14 -14.47 20.93
N ASP A 266 -5.00 -13.56 20.42
CA ASP A 266 -6.03 -13.91 19.44
C ASP A 266 -5.42 -14.51 18.16
N ILE A 267 -4.36 -13.89 17.64
CA ILE A 267 -3.70 -14.39 16.42
C ILE A 267 -3.15 -15.81 16.64
N LEU A 268 -2.44 -16.04 17.74
CA LEU A 268 -1.85 -17.35 18.05
C LEU A 268 -2.93 -18.41 18.29
N SER A 269 -4.02 -18.07 18.97
CA SER A 269 -5.13 -18.99 19.24
C SER A 269 -5.97 -19.31 17.98
N ASN A 270 -5.91 -18.47 16.96
CA ASN A 270 -6.70 -18.57 15.73
C ASN A 270 -5.84 -18.86 14.49
N GLY A 271 -4.84 -19.72 14.62
CA GLY A 271 -4.06 -20.28 13.51
C GLY A 271 -2.88 -19.45 13.05
N GLY A 272 -2.49 -18.42 13.81
CA GLY A 272 -1.19 -17.75 13.61
C GLY A 272 -0.03 -18.57 14.17
N TYR A 273 1.16 -18.33 13.65
CA TYR A 273 2.38 -18.98 14.07
C TYR A 273 3.13 -18.12 15.10
N PRO A 274 3.79 -18.72 16.13
CA PRO A 274 4.67 -17.94 16.98
C PRO A 274 5.86 -17.41 16.16
N LEU A 275 6.27 -16.16 16.43
CA LEU A 275 7.38 -15.51 15.71
C LEU A 275 8.68 -16.33 15.79
N THR A 276 8.90 -17.09 16.86
CA THR A 276 10.05 -17.97 17.05
C THR A 276 10.12 -19.12 16.03
N SER A 277 9.01 -19.46 15.39
CA SER A 277 8.97 -20.47 14.32
C SER A 277 9.28 -19.91 12.93
N LEU A 278 9.47 -18.58 12.80
CA LEU A 278 9.83 -17.96 11.53
C LEU A 278 11.28 -18.31 11.17
N VAL A 279 11.44 -19.00 10.06
CA VAL A 279 12.74 -19.26 9.44
C VAL A 279 12.96 -18.20 8.36
N LEU A 280 13.96 -17.33 8.58
CA LEU A 280 14.37 -16.26 7.66
C LEU A 280 15.43 -16.75 6.67
#